data_c8609d19af475a3793e12657398d9f19
#
_entry.id   c8609d19af475a3793e12657398d9f19
#
_cell.length_a   1.000
_cell.length_b   1.000
_cell.length_c   1.000
_cell.angle_alpha   90.00
_cell.angle_beta   90.00
_cell.angle_gamma   90.00
#
_symmetry.space_group_name_H-M   'P 1'
#
loop_
_entity.id
_entity.type
_entity.pdbx_description
1 polymer ?
#
loop_
_entity_poly.entity_id
_entity_poly.type
_entity_poly.pdbx_seq_one_letter_code
_entity_poly.pdbx_strand_id
1 'polypeptide(L)'
;MRWAVAEWGDGGAVLCPLGPDGRPAGAVVHEPSLAEAVRTRPEVERWVWRSTAGIYRSLLAADVRVERCYDVEAAEALLIGYEEGQAGQARSLAAAWARLHGLPVPPDAPARAAELQPSLFESGPVPLPAGTDEFTALLEVYAGQLARTAATGHPERMRLLLAAESAGMLVATEMSRSGIPWRADLHRELLDTLLGERYPGGAQPRRMAELADEVSRAFGSRVRPDLPNDIIRAFARAGIELSSTRKWELQRVEHPAVEPLLAYKTLYRLYTAHGWSWLEQWVHGGRFRPEYLPGGTVSGRWTTNGGGALQIPKVIRRAIRADPGWSLVVADADQLEPRILAAVSRDPGLVQAAGRVDDLYADLAARGFGGDRAQAKLALLGAVYGQTSGDALTHLAGLRRRYPAAVAYVDEAARAGEEGRLVRTWLGRTCPPVSVATPDRQEPPVGSDYGTGAAARARGRFTRNFVVQGSAAEWALLVLAGLRHAITRAGLRAELVFFQHDEVIVHCPHGEAAQIAEMIANAADTAGRLAFGPIPVRFPFSTAVVECYGDVGQGSSGALIS
;
A
#
# COMPACT_ATOMS: atom_id res chain seq x y z
N MET A 1 23.20 -5.44 -18.67
CA MET A 1 23.70 -4.09 -19.02
C MET A 1 22.73 -3.03 -18.49
N ARG A 2 23.20 -1.82 -18.09
CA ARG A 2 22.34 -0.73 -17.63
C ARG A 2 22.41 0.42 -18.61
N TRP A 3 21.28 1.08 -18.85
CA TRP A 3 21.21 2.25 -19.72
C TRP A 3 20.38 3.35 -19.04
N ALA A 4 20.86 4.59 -19.11
CA ALA A 4 20.05 5.76 -18.80
C ALA A 4 19.21 6.14 -20.01
N VAL A 5 17.99 6.63 -19.78
CA VAL A 5 17.10 7.16 -20.82
C VAL A 5 16.27 8.31 -20.28
N ALA A 6 16.14 9.36 -21.09
CA ALA A 6 15.20 10.47 -20.87
C ALA A 6 14.45 10.78 -22.17
N GLU A 7 13.28 11.39 -22.02
CA GLU A 7 12.53 11.93 -23.17
C GLU A 7 13.27 13.14 -23.76
N TRP A 8 13.23 13.26 -25.08
CA TRP A 8 13.87 14.35 -25.81
C TRP A 8 13.00 14.83 -26.97
N GLY A 9 12.71 16.12 -27.00
CA GLY A 9 11.81 16.68 -28.01
C GLY A 9 10.41 16.04 -28.00
N ASP A 10 9.76 16.00 -29.15
CA ASP A 10 8.40 15.48 -29.30
C ASP A 10 8.40 13.93 -29.43
N GLY A 11 8.58 13.23 -28.30
CA GLY A 11 8.48 11.76 -28.23
C GLY A 11 9.75 11.01 -28.59
N GLY A 12 10.87 11.69 -28.79
CA GLY A 12 12.20 11.09 -28.95
C GLY A 12 12.82 10.68 -27.62
N ALA A 13 14.02 10.11 -27.67
CA ALA A 13 14.78 9.71 -26.51
C ALA A 13 16.26 10.05 -26.65
N VAL A 14 16.87 10.41 -25.52
CA VAL A 14 18.31 10.45 -25.34
C VAL A 14 18.72 9.33 -24.39
N LEU A 15 19.74 8.56 -24.74
CA LEU A 15 20.14 7.38 -23.98
C LEU A 15 21.66 7.15 -24.02
N CYS A 16 22.16 6.47 -22.97
CA CYS A 16 23.57 6.16 -22.82
C CYS A 16 23.76 4.86 -22.02
N PRO A 17 24.69 3.96 -22.41
CA PRO A 17 25.08 2.83 -21.58
C PRO A 17 25.84 3.31 -20.34
N LEU A 18 25.65 2.61 -19.22
CA LEU A 18 26.20 2.97 -17.92
C LEU A 18 27.16 1.90 -17.39
N GLY A 19 28.25 2.37 -16.80
CA GLY A 19 29.18 1.56 -16.02
C GLY A 19 28.61 1.11 -14.65
N PRO A 20 29.37 0.27 -13.93
CA PRO A 20 28.99 -0.19 -12.59
C PRO A 20 28.84 0.95 -11.58
N ASP A 21 29.56 2.03 -11.76
CA ASP A 21 29.56 3.26 -10.94
C ASP A 21 28.43 4.24 -11.32
N GLY A 22 27.64 3.90 -12.34
CA GLY A 22 26.53 4.74 -12.83
C GLY A 22 26.95 5.85 -13.80
N ARG A 23 28.23 5.92 -14.16
CA ARG A 23 28.73 6.90 -15.13
C ARG A 23 28.59 6.40 -16.56
N PRO A 24 28.55 7.30 -17.56
CA PRO A 24 28.55 6.92 -18.96
C PRO A 24 29.68 5.94 -19.30
N ALA A 25 29.34 4.83 -19.98
CA ALA A 25 30.27 3.82 -20.46
C ALA A 25 30.34 3.74 -22.00
N GLY A 26 29.70 4.69 -22.68
CA GLY A 26 29.69 4.80 -24.14
C GLY A 26 29.13 6.14 -24.60
N ALA A 27 28.88 6.26 -25.89
CA ALA A 27 28.36 7.48 -26.49
C ALA A 27 26.90 7.71 -26.10
N VAL A 28 26.52 8.98 -26.00
CA VAL A 28 25.11 9.41 -25.91
C VAL A 28 24.50 9.27 -27.30
N VAL A 29 23.34 8.66 -27.36
CA VAL A 29 22.59 8.39 -28.58
C VAL A 29 21.24 9.10 -28.51
N HIS A 30 20.85 9.70 -29.63
CA HIS A 30 19.52 10.30 -29.80
C HIS A 30 18.70 9.43 -30.75
N GLU A 31 17.48 9.09 -30.34
CA GLU A 31 16.53 8.29 -31.11
C GLU A 31 15.22 9.08 -31.31
N PRO A 32 14.60 8.97 -32.48
CA PRO A 32 13.39 9.73 -32.78
C PRO A 32 12.15 9.22 -32.03
N SER A 33 12.21 8.03 -31.44
CA SER A 33 11.11 7.42 -30.68
C SER A 33 11.63 6.71 -29.43
N LEU A 34 11.10 7.09 -28.27
CA LEU A 34 11.39 6.43 -27.01
C LEU A 34 11.01 4.94 -27.03
N ALA A 35 9.84 4.60 -27.56
CA ALA A 35 9.35 3.23 -27.61
C ALA A 35 10.26 2.35 -28.50
N GLU A 36 10.68 2.87 -29.65
CA GLU A 36 11.58 2.15 -30.55
C GLU A 36 12.99 2.01 -29.97
N ALA A 37 13.48 3.06 -29.32
CA ALA A 37 14.77 3.05 -28.62
C ALA A 37 14.85 1.94 -27.57
N VAL A 38 13.77 1.70 -26.83
CA VAL A 38 13.68 0.63 -25.83
C VAL A 38 13.49 -0.74 -26.50
N ARG A 39 12.60 -0.84 -27.49
CA ARG A 39 12.26 -2.10 -28.17
C ARG A 39 13.47 -2.72 -28.89
N THR A 40 14.32 -1.90 -29.46
CA THR A 40 15.51 -2.34 -30.23
C THR A 40 16.70 -2.74 -29.35
N ARG A 41 16.60 -2.63 -28.03
CA ARG A 41 17.67 -2.92 -27.07
C ARG A 41 17.25 -3.98 -26.03
N PRO A 42 16.92 -5.21 -26.47
CA PRO A 42 16.46 -6.28 -25.58
C PRO A 42 17.55 -6.76 -24.58
N GLU A 43 18.82 -6.45 -24.85
CA GLU A 43 19.96 -6.75 -23.99
C GLU A 43 20.04 -5.88 -22.74
N VAL A 44 19.24 -4.82 -22.66
CA VAL A 44 19.23 -3.92 -21.50
C VAL A 44 18.47 -4.56 -20.35
N GLU A 45 19.20 -4.96 -19.32
CA GLU A 45 18.63 -5.57 -18.13
C GLU A 45 17.94 -4.56 -17.20
N ARG A 46 18.39 -3.28 -17.21
CA ARG A 46 17.85 -2.23 -16.34
C ARG A 46 17.93 -0.87 -17.00
N TRP A 47 16.79 -0.24 -17.09
CA TRP A 47 16.66 1.15 -17.50
C TRP A 47 16.74 2.10 -16.29
N VAL A 48 17.48 3.18 -16.43
CA VAL A 48 17.59 4.25 -15.43
C VAL A 48 16.90 5.48 -15.99
N TRP A 49 15.94 5.97 -15.27
CA TRP A 49 15.16 7.13 -15.67
C TRP A 49 14.74 8.00 -14.48
N ARG A 50 14.28 9.20 -14.77
CA ARG A 50 13.83 10.14 -13.78
C ARG A 50 12.69 9.58 -12.93
N SER A 51 11.58 9.21 -13.57
CA SER A 51 10.36 8.73 -12.93
C SER A 51 9.61 7.72 -13.80
N THR A 52 9.24 6.60 -13.21
CA THR A 52 8.47 5.55 -13.89
C THR A 52 7.06 6.03 -14.25
N ALA A 53 6.42 6.83 -13.39
CA ALA A 53 5.09 7.34 -13.64
C ALA A 53 5.01 8.25 -14.88
N GLY A 54 6.11 8.93 -15.24
CA GLY A 54 6.22 9.69 -16.47
C GLY A 54 6.47 8.78 -17.68
N ILE A 55 7.66 8.24 -17.75
CA ILE A 55 8.21 7.56 -18.94
C ILE A 55 7.51 6.23 -19.27
N TYR A 56 7.18 5.43 -18.24
CA TYR A 56 6.68 4.09 -18.48
C TYR A 56 5.23 4.04 -18.99
N ARG A 57 4.44 5.07 -18.69
CA ARG A 57 3.09 5.21 -19.28
C ARG A 57 3.15 5.32 -20.80
N SER A 58 4.08 6.11 -21.33
CA SER A 58 4.29 6.29 -22.78
C SER A 58 4.75 4.98 -23.41
N LEU A 59 5.68 4.26 -22.78
CA LEU A 59 6.13 2.95 -23.23
C LEU A 59 4.99 1.93 -23.26
N LEU A 60 4.19 1.85 -22.21
CA LEU A 60 3.03 0.96 -22.16
C LEU A 60 1.98 1.32 -23.21
N ALA A 61 1.76 2.61 -23.51
CA ALA A 61 0.85 3.04 -24.57
C ALA A 61 1.30 2.53 -25.95
N ALA A 62 2.61 2.40 -26.16
CA ALA A 62 3.21 1.81 -27.36
C ALA A 62 3.42 0.28 -27.27
N ASP A 63 2.82 -0.37 -26.27
CA ASP A 63 2.94 -1.81 -25.99
C ASP A 63 4.40 -2.29 -25.78
N VAL A 64 5.21 -1.44 -25.13
CA VAL A 64 6.59 -1.75 -24.74
C VAL A 64 6.67 -1.95 -23.24
N ARG A 65 7.09 -3.14 -22.81
CA ARG A 65 7.38 -3.48 -21.41
C ARG A 65 8.87 -3.58 -21.19
N VAL A 66 9.33 -3.14 -20.01
CA VAL A 66 10.73 -3.29 -19.58
C VAL A 66 10.83 -4.31 -18.45
N GLU A 67 11.92 -5.03 -18.39
CA GLU A 67 12.12 -6.03 -17.35
C GLU A 67 12.37 -5.38 -15.99
N ARG A 68 13.29 -4.43 -15.92
CA ARG A 68 13.70 -3.74 -14.69
C ARG A 68 13.98 -2.27 -14.94
N CYS A 69 13.73 -1.46 -13.92
CA CYS A 69 14.15 -0.06 -13.94
C CYS A 69 14.86 0.34 -12.65
N TYR A 70 15.39 1.54 -12.67
CA TYR A 70 15.79 2.33 -11.52
C TYR A 70 15.09 3.69 -11.63
N ASP A 71 14.22 3.97 -10.70
CA ASP A 71 13.45 5.21 -10.59
C ASP A 71 14.21 6.16 -9.66
N VAL A 72 14.77 7.23 -10.24
CA VAL A 72 15.64 8.17 -9.51
C VAL A 72 14.87 8.93 -8.44
N GLU A 73 13.64 9.36 -8.74
CA GLU A 73 12.82 10.12 -7.77
C GLU A 73 12.32 9.24 -6.62
N ALA A 74 11.99 7.97 -6.88
CA ALA A 74 11.63 7.02 -5.84
C ALA A 74 12.83 6.66 -4.96
N ALA A 75 14.00 6.47 -5.56
CA ALA A 75 15.26 6.22 -4.85
C ALA A 75 15.66 7.41 -3.97
N GLU A 76 15.50 8.64 -4.48
CA GLU A 76 15.82 9.86 -3.72
C GLU A 76 15.01 9.95 -2.43
N ALA A 77 13.72 9.68 -2.48
CA ALA A 77 12.85 9.68 -1.30
C ALA A 77 13.35 8.76 -0.18
N LEU A 78 13.85 7.57 -0.54
CA LEU A 78 14.38 6.59 0.41
C LEU A 78 15.73 7.01 0.98
N LEU A 79 16.63 7.54 0.14
CA LEU A 79 17.96 7.98 0.54
C LEU A 79 17.90 9.21 1.46
N ILE A 80 17.08 10.21 1.13
CA ILE A 80 16.84 11.37 2.01
C ILE A 80 16.32 10.90 3.38
N GLY A 81 15.30 10.02 3.37
CA GLY A 81 14.76 9.46 4.60
C GLY A 81 15.83 8.76 5.44
N TYR A 82 16.74 8.02 4.80
CA TYR A 82 17.83 7.31 5.47
C TYR A 82 18.88 8.24 6.07
N GLU A 83 19.29 9.28 5.35
CA GLU A 83 20.38 10.19 5.74
C GLU A 83 19.91 11.25 6.73
N GLU A 84 18.80 11.91 6.43
CA GLU A 84 18.32 13.07 7.16
C GLU A 84 17.17 12.75 8.12
N GLY A 85 16.59 11.57 8.03
CA GLY A 85 15.41 11.18 8.82
C GLY A 85 14.16 11.99 8.47
N GLN A 86 14.18 12.78 7.41
CA GLN A 86 13.06 13.66 7.04
C GLN A 86 12.26 13.05 5.90
N ALA A 87 10.99 12.71 6.18
CA ALA A 87 10.04 12.40 5.13
C ALA A 87 9.41 13.69 4.58
N GLY A 88 9.00 13.66 3.30
CA GLY A 88 8.29 14.77 2.68
C GLY A 88 9.18 15.89 2.14
N GLN A 89 10.50 15.72 2.13
CA GLN A 89 11.38 16.62 1.39
C GLN A 89 11.21 16.42 -0.13
N ALA A 90 11.48 17.50 -0.87
CA ALA A 90 11.44 17.48 -2.32
C ALA A 90 12.39 16.39 -2.87
N ARG A 91 11.86 15.53 -3.75
CA ARG A 91 12.54 14.34 -4.29
C ARG A 91 12.66 14.34 -5.82
N SER A 92 12.13 15.37 -6.47
CA SER A 92 12.25 15.55 -7.92
C SER A 92 13.72 15.51 -8.36
N LEU A 93 13.94 15.19 -9.63
CA LEU A 93 15.30 15.20 -10.21
C LEU A 93 15.98 16.56 -9.98
N ALA A 94 15.25 17.67 -10.13
CA ALA A 94 15.76 19.01 -9.87
C ALA A 94 16.18 19.21 -8.39
N ALA A 95 15.38 18.69 -7.45
CA ALA A 95 15.70 18.75 -6.03
C ALA A 95 16.90 17.88 -5.68
N ALA A 96 16.99 16.67 -6.22
CA ALA A 96 18.12 15.77 -6.04
C ALA A 96 19.42 16.35 -6.60
N TRP A 97 19.34 16.93 -7.81
CA TRP A 97 20.48 17.59 -8.44
C TRP A 97 20.95 18.83 -7.66
N ALA A 98 20.03 19.68 -7.20
CA ALA A 98 20.37 20.84 -6.38
C ALA A 98 21.07 20.43 -5.08
N ARG A 99 20.60 19.37 -4.45
CA ARG A 99 21.19 18.80 -3.22
C ARG A 99 22.63 18.30 -3.46
N LEU A 100 22.83 17.60 -4.59
CA LEU A 100 24.14 17.10 -5.00
C LEU A 100 25.17 18.23 -5.19
N HIS A 101 24.72 19.39 -5.68
CA HIS A 101 25.57 20.56 -5.93
C HIS A 101 25.57 21.60 -4.81
N GLY A 102 24.93 21.32 -3.67
CA GLY A 102 24.85 22.25 -2.54
C GLY A 102 24.06 23.53 -2.82
N LEU A 103 23.14 23.49 -3.78
CA LEU A 103 22.28 24.60 -4.17
C LEU A 103 20.96 24.61 -3.38
N PRO A 104 20.21 25.73 -3.34
CA PRO A 104 18.88 25.77 -2.77
C PRO A 104 17.97 24.73 -3.43
N VAL A 105 17.35 23.88 -2.60
CA VAL A 105 16.51 22.77 -3.08
C VAL A 105 15.13 23.31 -3.45
N PRO A 106 14.70 23.18 -4.71
CA PRO A 106 13.36 23.58 -5.12
C PRO A 106 12.29 22.63 -4.54
N PRO A 107 11.09 23.14 -4.21
CA PRO A 107 9.98 22.28 -3.79
C PRO A 107 9.52 21.38 -4.96
N ASP A 108 8.99 20.20 -4.63
CA ASP A 108 8.33 19.36 -5.64
C ASP A 108 7.05 20.07 -6.15
N ALA A 109 6.68 19.77 -7.40
CA ALA A 109 5.37 20.14 -7.88
C ALA A 109 4.28 19.55 -6.97
N PRO A 110 3.19 20.28 -6.67
CA PRO A 110 2.12 19.76 -5.85
C PRO A 110 1.61 18.45 -6.47
N ALA A 111 1.43 17.43 -5.62
CA ALA A 111 0.83 16.18 -6.07
C ALA A 111 -0.51 16.51 -6.73
N ARG A 112 -0.76 15.99 -7.94
CA ARG A 112 -2.09 16.10 -8.55
C ARG A 112 -3.09 15.58 -7.54
N ALA A 113 -3.83 16.48 -6.90
CA ALA A 113 -5.07 16.09 -6.26
C ALA A 113 -5.89 15.40 -7.35
N ALA A 114 -6.63 14.34 -7.01
CA ALA A 114 -7.60 13.73 -7.91
C ALA A 114 -8.73 14.76 -8.12
N GLU A 115 -8.44 15.82 -8.83
CA GLU A 115 -9.33 16.94 -9.04
C GLU A 115 -10.36 16.54 -10.09
N LEU A 116 -11.61 16.73 -9.69
CA LEU A 116 -12.82 16.66 -10.50
C LEU A 116 -12.85 17.70 -11.64
N GLN A 117 -11.84 18.58 -11.72
CA GLN A 117 -11.67 19.57 -12.78
C GLN A 117 -10.25 19.50 -13.35
N PRO A 118 -10.08 19.44 -14.67
CA PRO A 118 -8.78 19.63 -15.28
C PRO A 118 -8.24 20.99 -14.86
N SER A 119 -7.07 21.00 -14.22
CA SER A 119 -6.37 22.24 -13.88
C SER A 119 -6.10 23.00 -15.19
N LEU A 120 -6.47 24.28 -15.24
CA LEU A 120 -6.14 25.18 -16.35
C LEU A 120 -4.63 25.40 -16.52
N PHE A 121 -3.86 25.00 -15.51
CA PHE A 121 -2.39 25.06 -15.52
C PHE A 121 -1.87 23.67 -15.18
N GLU A 122 -1.37 22.94 -16.18
CA GLU A 122 -0.62 21.72 -15.94
C GLU A 122 0.66 22.10 -15.19
N SER A 123 0.79 21.61 -13.95
CA SER A 123 2.04 21.69 -13.22
C SER A 123 3.03 20.76 -13.91
N GLY A 124 3.82 21.30 -14.80
CA GLY A 124 4.93 20.60 -15.43
C GLY A 124 5.97 20.16 -14.39
N PRO A 125 6.92 19.32 -14.80
CA PRO A 125 8.04 18.95 -13.93
C PRO A 125 8.76 20.21 -13.45
N VAL A 126 9.25 20.18 -12.19
CA VAL A 126 10.06 21.27 -11.63
C VAL A 126 11.27 21.49 -12.54
N PRO A 127 11.46 22.69 -13.10
CA PRO A 127 12.54 22.95 -14.05
C PRO A 127 13.91 22.87 -13.32
N LEU A 128 14.88 22.31 -14.03
CA LEU A 128 16.28 22.42 -13.64
C LEU A 128 16.77 23.86 -13.80
N PRO A 129 17.85 24.27 -13.09
CA PRO A 129 18.47 25.57 -13.30
C PRO A 129 18.84 25.81 -14.76
N ALA A 130 18.76 27.06 -15.21
CA ALA A 130 19.07 27.44 -16.58
C ALA A 130 20.48 26.94 -17.00
N GLY A 131 20.55 26.26 -18.13
CA GLY A 131 21.77 25.68 -18.67
C GLY A 131 22.08 24.26 -18.21
N THR A 132 21.25 23.65 -17.35
CA THR A 132 21.39 22.23 -16.98
C THR A 132 20.47 21.37 -17.82
N ASP A 133 21.04 20.45 -18.56
CA ASP A 133 20.32 19.45 -19.35
C ASP A 133 19.77 18.32 -18.45
N GLU A 134 18.51 17.90 -18.68
CA GLU A 134 17.84 16.88 -17.87
C GLU A 134 18.58 15.55 -17.89
N PHE A 135 19.10 15.15 -19.04
CA PHE A 135 19.81 13.88 -19.15
C PHE A 135 21.15 13.89 -18.40
N THR A 136 21.88 15.01 -18.47
CA THR A 136 23.11 15.20 -17.68
C THR A 136 22.81 15.16 -16.18
N ALA A 137 21.78 15.85 -15.73
CA ALA A 137 21.33 15.82 -14.34
C ALA A 137 20.94 14.42 -13.88
N LEU A 138 20.24 13.65 -14.73
CA LEU A 138 19.89 12.25 -14.47
C LEU A 138 21.12 11.39 -14.22
N LEU A 139 22.16 11.50 -15.06
CA LEU A 139 23.40 10.75 -14.94
C LEU A 139 24.16 11.09 -13.65
N GLU A 140 24.31 12.37 -13.33
CA GLU A 140 24.99 12.85 -12.13
C GLU A 140 24.26 12.38 -10.85
N VAL A 141 22.93 12.58 -10.78
CA VAL A 141 22.13 12.16 -9.63
C VAL A 141 22.18 10.65 -9.44
N TYR A 142 22.05 9.87 -10.51
CA TYR A 142 22.13 8.40 -10.42
C TYR A 142 23.48 7.94 -9.87
N ALA A 143 24.60 8.47 -10.37
CA ALA A 143 25.94 8.14 -9.87
C ALA A 143 26.09 8.55 -8.39
N GLY A 144 25.57 9.74 -8.01
CA GLY A 144 25.53 10.21 -6.62
C GLY A 144 24.71 9.29 -5.72
N GLN A 145 23.54 8.83 -6.18
CA GLN A 145 22.69 7.89 -5.43
C GLN A 145 23.36 6.53 -5.21
N LEU A 146 24.10 6.02 -6.20
CA LEU A 146 24.89 4.79 -6.03
C LEU A 146 25.97 4.97 -4.95
N ALA A 147 26.67 6.09 -4.94
CA ALA A 147 27.69 6.41 -3.93
C ALA A 147 27.06 6.54 -2.53
N ARG A 148 25.95 7.26 -2.38
CA ARG A 148 25.18 7.39 -1.13
C ARG A 148 24.70 6.03 -0.64
N THR A 149 24.19 5.18 -1.54
CA THR A 149 23.78 3.80 -1.22
C THR A 149 24.94 2.98 -0.65
N ALA A 150 26.13 3.09 -1.26
CA ALA A 150 27.33 2.38 -0.81
C ALA A 150 27.81 2.85 0.56
N ALA A 151 27.52 4.10 0.95
CA ALA A 151 27.88 4.70 2.24
C ALA A 151 26.88 4.34 3.37
N THR A 152 25.76 3.67 3.08
CA THR A 152 24.81 3.23 4.12
C THR A 152 25.38 2.13 5.01
N GLY A 153 24.88 1.98 6.23
CA GLY A 153 25.33 0.94 7.16
C GLY A 153 25.10 -0.51 6.66
N HIS A 154 24.15 -0.70 5.72
CA HIS A 154 23.85 -1.98 5.08
C HIS A 154 23.61 -1.79 3.57
N PRO A 155 24.67 -1.57 2.77
CA PRO A 155 24.54 -1.24 1.35
C PRO A 155 23.75 -2.25 0.52
N GLU A 156 23.88 -3.54 0.82
CA GLU A 156 23.16 -4.60 0.08
C GLU A 156 21.64 -4.54 0.34
N ARG A 157 21.25 -4.28 1.58
CA ARG A 157 19.84 -4.13 1.94
C ARG A 157 19.24 -2.88 1.29
N MET A 158 19.97 -1.76 1.33
CA MET A 158 19.53 -0.52 0.69
C MET A 158 19.40 -0.70 -0.83
N ARG A 159 20.37 -1.35 -1.50
CA ARG A 159 20.27 -1.67 -2.94
C ARG A 159 19.02 -2.50 -3.24
N LEU A 160 18.71 -3.48 -2.39
CA LEU A 160 17.53 -4.31 -2.56
C LEU A 160 16.24 -3.49 -2.38
N LEU A 161 16.19 -2.59 -1.38
CA LEU A 161 15.06 -1.69 -1.14
C LEU A 161 14.81 -0.78 -2.34
N LEU A 162 15.85 -0.11 -2.86
CA LEU A 162 15.76 0.77 -4.03
C LEU A 162 15.29 0.02 -5.28
N ALA A 163 15.77 -1.21 -5.46
CA ALA A 163 15.35 -2.06 -6.57
C ALA A 163 13.89 -2.52 -6.44
N ALA A 164 13.46 -2.89 -5.22
CA ALA A 164 12.10 -3.30 -4.94
C ALA A 164 11.11 -2.13 -5.13
N GLU A 165 11.47 -0.92 -4.66
CA GLU A 165 10.66 0.28 -4.84
C GLU A 165 10.49 0.62 -6.32
N SER A 166 11.60 0.62 -7.08
CA SER A 166 11.56 0.86 -8.53
C SER A 166 10.70 -0.18 -9.27
N ALA A 167 10.79 -1.46 -8.88
CA ALA A 167 9.93 -2.51 -9.43
C ALA A 167 8.45 -2.32 -9.04
N GLY A 168 8.20 -1.86 -7.81
CA GLY A 168 6.85 -1.49 -7.35
C GLY A 168 6.23 -0.40 -8.23
N MET A 169 7.02 0.58 -8.67
CA MET A 169 6.55 1.63 -9.58
C MET A 169 6.14 1.06 -10.96
N LEU A 170 6.88 0.07 -11.50
CA LEU A 170 6.47 -0.64 -12.73
C LEU A 170 5.15 -1.38 -12.54
N VAL A 171 5.04 -2.18 -11.46
CA VAL A 171 3.82 -2.92 -11.13
C VAL A 171 2.63 -1.99 -10.99
N ALA A 172 2.77 -0.89 -10.25
CA ALA A 172 1.72 0.09 -10.03
C ALA A 172 1.22 0.71 -11.35
N THR A 173 2.15 1.06 -12.25
CA THR A 173 1.81 1.63 -13.56
C THR A 173 1.07 0.62 -14.43
N GLU A 174 1.51 -0.65 -14.44
CA GLU A 174 0.83 -1.73 -15.18
C GLU A 174 -0.56 -2.02 -14.62
N MET A 175 -0.70 -2.13 -13.28
CA MET A 175 -2.00 -2.34 -12.62
C MET A 175 -2.99 -1.21 -12.91
N SER A 176 -2.51 0.05 -12.88
CA SER A 176 -3.35 1.21 -13.21
C SER A 176 -3.81 1.19 -14.67
N ARG A 177 -2.99 0.67 -15.58
CA ARG A 177 -3.36 0.50 -17.01
C ARG A 177 -4.36 -0.64 -17.20
N SER A 178 -4.08 -1.83 -16.69
CA SER A 178 -4.96 -3.00 -16.82
C SER A 178 -6.31 -2.76 -16.16
N GLY A 179 -6.29 -2.25 -14.93
CA GLY A 179 -7.47 -2.00 -14.13
C GLY A 179 -8.15 -3.28 -13.63
N ILE A 180 -8.96 -3.13 -12.61
CA ILE A 180 -9.74 -4.20 -12.00
C ILE A 180 -10.95 -4.50 -12.91
N PRO A 181 -11.19 -5.76 -13.33
CA PRO A 181 -12.37 -6.10 -14.12
C PRO A 181 -13.64 -5.85 -13.32
N TRP A 182 -14.61 -5.13 -13.92
CA TRP A 182 -15.76 -4.61 -13.20
C TRP A 182 -17.04 -4.69 -14.01
N ARG A 183 -18.06 -5.31 -13.45
CA ARG A 183 -19.41 -5.39 -14.00
C ARG A 183 -20.26 -4.24 -13.45
N ALA A 184 -20.34 -3.18 -14.24
CA ALA A 184 -21.08 -1.97 -13.88
C ALA A 184 -22.60 -2.21 -13.75
N ASP A 185 -23.14 -3.15 -14.51
CA ASP A 185 -24.54 -3.59 -14.44
C ASP A 185 -24.86 -4.27 -13.09
N LEU A 186 -24.03 -5.22 -12.66
CA LEU A 186 -24.17 -5.87 -11.35
C LEU A 186 -23.99 -4.87 -10.20
N HIS A 187 -23.09 -3.90 -10.36
CA HIS A 187 -22.92 -2.88 -9.33
C HIS A 187 -24.17 -2.00 -9.20
N ARG A 188 -24.80 -1.59 -10.33
CA ARG A 188 -26.06 -0.84 -10.28
C ARG A 188 -27.16 -1.65 -9.61
N GLU A 189 -27.33 -2.93 -9.98
CA GLU A 189 -28.29 -3.82 -9.36
C GLU A 189 -28.11 -3.95 -7.84
N LEU A 190 -26.85 -4.06 -7.38
CA LEU A 190 -26.53 -4.07 -5.95
C LEU A 190 -26.90 -2.75 -5.26
N LEU A 191 -26.64 -1.61 -5.88
CA LEU A 191 -27.02 -0.31 -5.34
C LEU A 191 -28.53 -0.15 -5.26
N ASP A 192 -29.24 -0.52 -6.33
CA ASP A 192 -30.70 -0.46 -6.40
C ASP A 192 -31.34 -1.37 -5.33
N THR A 193 -30.79 -2.55 -5.10
CA THR A 193 -31.23 -3.49 -4.07
C THR A 193 -30.98 -2.95 -2.64
N LEU A 194 -29.80 -2.39 -2.39
CA LEU A 194 -29.39 -1.99 -1.04
C LEU A 194 -29.90 -0.60 -0.64
N LEU A 195 -29.87 0.35 -1.57
CA LEU A 195 -30.20 1.75 -1.33
C LEU A 195 -31.66 2.09 -1.72
N GLY A 196 -32.26 1.23 -2.56
CA GLY A 196 -33.59 1.47 -3.12
C GLY A 196 -33.54 2.49 -4.27
N GLU A 197 -34.70 3.01 -4.62
CA GLU A 197 -34.86 3.94 -5.74
C GLU A 197 -33.98 5.21 -5.58
N ARG A 198 -33.34 5.59 -6.70
CA ARG A 198 -32.56 6.84 -6.81
C ARG A 198 -33.51 7.99 -7.14
N TYR A 199 -33.57 9.00 -6.31
CA TYR A 199 -34.34 10.19 -6.58
C TYR A 199 -33.56 11.23 -7.40
N PRO A 200 -34.22 11.93 -8.34
CA PRO A 200 -33.62 13.04 -9.08
C PRO A 200 -33.19 14.19 -8.16
N GLY A 201 -32.21 15.00 -8.61
CA GLY A 201 -31.81 16.22 -7.91
C GLY A 201 -30.93 16.01 -6.67
N GLY A 202 -30.33 14.84 -6.50
CA GLY A 202 -29.37 14.59 -5.42
C GLY A 202 -30.01 14.29 -4.06
N ALA A 203 -31.32 14.04 -4.02
CA ALA A 203 -31.98 13.56 -2.80
C ALA A 203 -31.44 12.18 -2.39
N GLN A 204 -31.52 11.89 -1.09
CA GLN A 204 -31.06 10.60 -0.57
C GLN A 204 -31.90 9.45 -1.15
N PRO A 205 -31.29 8.30 -1.45
CA PRO A 205 -32.00 7.11 -1.91
C PRO A 205 -33.10 6.69 -0.93
N ARG A 206 -34.14 6.05 -1.44
CA ARG A 206 -35.35 5.71 -0.67
C ARG A 206 -35.05 5.03 0.67
N ARG A 207 -34.22 4.00 0.70
CA ARG A 207 -33.94 3.26 1.94
C ARG A 207 -33.20 4.12 2.98
N MET A 208 -32.34 5.01 2.54
CA MET A 208 -31.66 5.95 3.45
C MET A 208 -32.63 6.99 4.01
N ALA A 209 -33.55 7.51 3.19
CA ALA A 209 -34.59 8.42 3.65
C ALA A 209 -35.50 7.75 4.69
N GLU A 210 -35.94 6.52 4.45
CA GLU A 210 -36.74 5.73 5.41
C GLU A 210 -36.01 5.57 6.75
N LEU A 211 -34.72 5.22 6.75
CA LEU A 211 -33.91 5.10 7.97
C LEU A 211 -33.71 6.44 8.69
N ALA A 212 -33.55 7.54 7.95
CA ALA A 212 -33.45 8.87 8.53
C ALA A 212 -34.74 9.28 9.23
N ASP A 213 -35.89 8.90 8.67
CA ASP A 213 -37.21 9.12 9.29
C ASP A 213 -37.42 8.21 10.52
N GLU A 214 -36.93 6.96 10.48
CA GLU A 214 -36.95 6.07 11.65
C GLU A 214 -36.13 6.64 12.81
N VAL A 215 -34.91 7.14 12.53
CA VAL A 215 -34.06 7.83 13.53
C VAL A 215 -34.77 9.05 14.11
N SER A 216 -35.36 9.88 13.24
CA SER A 216 -36.08 11.09 13.68
C SER A 216 -37.31 10.76 14.53
N ARG A 217 -38.06 9.72 14.18
CA ARG A 217 -39.20 9.24 14.98
C ARG A 217 -38.76 8.73 16.35
N ALA A 218 -37.66 8.00 16.42
CA ALA A 218 -37.12 7.48 17.68
C ALA A 218 -36.69 8.61 18.66
N PHE A 219 -36.28 9.77 18.13
CA PHE A 219 -35.98 10.96 18.96
C PHE A 219 -37.15 11.91 19.14
N GLY A 220 -38.31 11.67 18.53
CA GLY A 220 -39.45 12.58 18.57
C GLY A 220 -39.21 13.95 17.93
N SER A 221 -38.12 14.11 17.17
CA SER A 221 -37.72 15.34 16.49
C SER A 221 -36.87 15.06 15.28
N ARG A 222 -36.84 15.99 14.31
CA ARG A 222 -36.02 15.86 13.13
C ARG A 222 -34.51 15.81 13.49
N VAL A 223 -33.82 14.77 13.04
CA VAL A 223 -32.38 14.55 13.22
C VAL A 223 -31.76 14.27 11.86
N ARG A 224 -30.60 14.82 11.61
CA ARG A 224 -29.79 14.53 10.40
C ARG A 224 -28.74 13.46 10.70
N PRO A 225 -28.98 12.20 10.30
CA PRO A 225 -28.06 11.09 10.62
C PRO A 225 -26.71 11.17 9.90
N ASP A 226 -26.61 11.99 8.84
CA ASP A 226 -25.38 12.30 8.11
C ASP A 226 -24.45 13.25 8.87
N LEU A 227 -24.96 14.00 9.86
CA LEU A 227 -24.21 14.96 10.66
C LEU A 227 -23.91 14.43 12.07
N PRO A 228 -22.63 14.12 12.39
CA PRO A 228 -22.27 13.62 13.73
C PRO A 228 -22.72 14.51 14.88
N ASN A 229 -22.64 15.83 14.73
CA ASN A 229 -23.03 16.78 15.76
C ASN A 229 -24.55 16.80 16.03
N ASP A 230 -25.36 16.54 15.00
CA ASP A 230 -26.83 16.45 15.19
C ASP A 230 -27.18 15.17 15.95
N ILE A 231 -26.50 14.07 15.67
CA ILE A 231 -26.67 12.80 16.39
C ILE A 231 -26.29 12.99 17.87
N ILE A 232 -25.11 13.55 18.17
CA ILE A 232 -24.65 13.78 19.55
C ILE A 232 -25.65 14.66 20.31
N ARG A 233 -26.12 15.75 19.68
CA ARG A 233 -27.14 16.63 20.30
C ARG A 233 -28.49 15.92 20.53
N ALA A 234 -28.89 15.02 19.63
CA ALA A 234 -30.11 14.26 19.78
C ALA A 234 -30.04 13.29 20.97
N PHE A 235 -28.94 12.58 21.13
CA PHE A 235 -28.68 11.71 22.28
C PHE A 235 -28.56 12.51 23.59
N ALA A 236 -27.89 13.65 23.59
CA ALA A 236 -27.79 14.51 24.76
C ALA A 236 -29.19 15.00 25.25
N ARG A 237 -30.09 15.35 24.31
CA ARG A 237 -31.51 15.68 24.65
C ARG A 237 -32.27 14.49 25.21
N ALA A 238 -31.91 13.27 24.85
CA ALA A 238 -32.46 12.04 25.43
C ALA A 238 -31.76 11.63 26.74
N GLY A 239 -30.87 12.47 27.29
CA GLY A 239 -30.14 12.19 28.54
C GLY A 239 -28.94 11.26 28.38
N ILE A 240 -28.48 11.03 27.16
CA ILE A 240 -27.38 10.12 26.85
C ILE A 240 -26.19 10.94 26.33
N GLU A 241 -25.07 10.93 27.06
CA GLU A 241 -23.84 11.61 26.64
C GLU A 241 -22.99 10.71 25.75
N LEU A 242 -22.64 11.23 24.56
CA LEU A 242 -21.74 10.57 23.61
C LEU A 242 -20.55 11.48 23.31
N SER A 243 -19.35 10.90 23.31
CA SER A 243 -18.14 11.57 22.87
C SER A 243 -17.96 11.52 21.35
N SER A 244 -18.53 10.49 20.71
CA SER A 244 -18.47 10.29 19.26
C SER A 244 -19.66 9.47 18.74
N THR A 245 -19.83 9.43 17.42
CA THR A 245 -20.82 8.57 16.76
C THR A 245 -20.21 7.28 16.21
N ARG A 246 -19.12 6.80 16.82
CA ARG A 246 -18.46 5.56 16.41
C ARG A 246 -19.31 4.34 16.74
N LYS A 247 -19.23 3.31 15.89
CA LYS A 247 -20.05 2.10 16.04
C LYS A 247 -19.95 1.47 17.42
N TRP A 248 -18.74 1.34 17.97
CA TRP A 248 -18.52 0.71 19.27
C TRP A 248 -19.13 1.49 20.45
N GLU A 249 -19.22 2.82 20.33
CA GLU A 249 -19.84 3.67 21.34
C GLU A 249 -21.36 3.60 21.24
N LEU A 250 -21.91 3.71 20.02
CA LEU A 250 -23.35 3.58 19.77
C LEU A 250 -23.88 2.20 20.19
N GLN A 251 -23.12 1.13 19.99
CA GLN A 251 -23.52 -0.24 20.38
C GLN A 251 -23.65 -0.44 21.91
N ARG A 252 -23.12 0.47 22.72
CA ARG A 252 -23.24 0.43 24.19
C ARG A 252 -24.48 1.18 24.72
N VAL A 253 -25.19 1.82 23.81
CA VAL A 253 -26.35 2.67 24.15
C VAL A 253 -27.64 1.91 23.91
N GLU A 254 -28.48 1.84 24.92
CA GLU A 254 -29.85 1.30 24.82
C GLU A 254 -30.82 2.41 24.44
N HIS A 255 -31.04 2.60 23.13
CA HIS A 255 -31.97 3.57 22.61
C HIS A 255 -32.53 3.12 21.25
N PRO A 256 -33.87 3.30 20.97
CA PRO A 256 -34.48 2.82 19.72
C PRO A 256 -33.87 3.39 18.44
N ALA A 257 -33.23 4.55 18.50
CA ALA A 257 -32.56 5.15 17.36
C ALA A 257 -31.25 4.44 16.96
N VAL A 258 -30.64 3.60 17.81
CA VAL A 258 -29.30 3.05 17.58
C VAL A 258 -29.27 2.13 16.36
N GLU A 259 -30.21 1.19 16.27
CA GLU A 259 -30.27 0.22 15.18
C GLU A 259 -30.45 0.89 13.80
N PRO A 260 -31.50 1.74 13.59
CA PRO A 260 -31.67 2.42 12.32
C PRO A 260 -30.53 3.40 12.01
N LEU A 261 -29.91 4.02 13.01
CA LEU A 261 -28.74 4.88 12.82
C LEU A 261 -27.51 4.10 12.32
N LEU A 262 -27.22 2.93 12.88
CA LEU A 262 -26.11 2.08 12.44
C LEU A 262 -26.35 1.56 11.02
N ALA A 263 -27.58 1.16 10.70
CA ALA A 263 -28.00 0.78 9.36
C ALA A 263 -27.82 1.95 8.37
N TYR A 264 -28.32 3.14 8.73
CA TYR A 264 -28.15 4.35 7.93
C TYR A 264 -26.66 4.65 7.65
N LYS A 265 -25.81 4.65 8.69
CA LYS A 265 -24.37 4.93 8.55
C LYS A 265 -23.67 3.92 7.63
N THR A 266 -24.10 2.67 7.62
CA THR A 266 -23.58 1.64 6.73
C THR A 266 -23.93 1.95 5.27
N LEU A 267 -25.20 2.27 5.00
CA LEU A 267 -25.67 2.65 3.67
C LEU A 267 -25.10 3.99 3.19
N TYR A 268 -25.01 4.97 4.10
CA TYR A 268 -24.43 6.28 3.80
C TYR A 268 -22.97 6.16 3.35
N ARG A 269 -22.17 5.33 4.04
CA ARG A 269 -20.78 5.05 3.64
C ARG A 269 -20.71 4.39 2.26
N LEU A 270 -21.60 3.45 1.97
CA LEU A 270 -21.67 2.82 0.65
C LEU A 270 -22.06 3.87 -0.41
N TYR A 271 -23.09 4.64 -0.18
CA TYR A 271 -23.61 5.66 -1.09
C TYR A 271 -22.56 6.72 -1.44
N THR A 272 -21.86 7.25 -0.43
CA THR A 272 -20.87 8.31 -0.64
C THR A 272 -19.58 7.82 -1.26
N ALA A 273 -19.12 6.60 -0.92
CA ALA A 273 -17.83 6.10 -1.34
C ALA A 273 -17.88 5.24 -2.62
N HIS A 274 -19.01 4.54 -2.86
CA HIS A 274 -19.16 3.60 -4.00
C HIS A 274 -20.57 3.63 -4.60
N GLY A 275 -21.27 4.76 -4.51
CA GLY A 275 -22.60 4.95 -5.10
C GLY A 275 -22.56 5.13 -6.62
N TRP A 276 -23.71 5.52 -7.20
CA TRP A 276 -23.86 5.69 -8.65
C TRP A 276 -22.90 6.70 -9.24
N SER A 277 -22.68 7.85 -8.58
CA SER A 277 -21.71 8.87 -9.05
C SER A 277 -20.28 8.31 -9.11
N TRP A 278 -19.89 7.49 -8.10
CA TRP A 278 -18.61 6.80 -8.11
C TRP A 278 -18.51 5.85 -9.32
N LEU A 279 -19.56 5.06 -9.56
CA LEU A 279 -19.59 4.10 -10.68
C LEU A 279 -19.49 4.80 -12.03
N GLU A 280 -20.19 5.91 -12.20
CA GLU A 280 -20.17 6.74 -13.42
C GLU A 280 -18.80 7.39 -13.64
N GLN A 281 -18.11 7.77 -12.57
CA GLN A 281 -16.82 8.46 -12.62
C GLN A 281 -15.63 7.51 -12.82
N TRP A 282 -15.66 6.32 -12.20
CA TRP A 282 -14.46 5.49 -12.07
C TRP A 282 -14.48 4.22 -12.91
N VAL A 283 -15.63 3.75 -13.38
CA VAL A 283 -15.74 2.49 -14.11
C VAL A 283 -16.02 2.76 -15.60
N HIS A 284 -14.99 2.55 -16.42
CA HIS A 284 -15.07 2.76 -17.85
C HIS A 284 -14.55 1.53 -18.62
N GLY A 285 -15.27 1.13 -19.69
CA GLY A 285 -14.88 -0.01 -20.51
C GLY A 285 -14.77 -1.33 -19.73
N GLY A 286 -15.63 -1.52 -18.72
CA GLY A 286 -15.60 -2.72 -17.88
C GLY A 286 -14.40 -2.81 -16.93
N ARG A 287 -13.74 -1.70 -16.64
CA ARG A 287 -12.57 -1.64 -15.75
C ARG A 287 -12.66 -0.47 -14.78
N PHE A 288 -12.26 -0.72 -13.53
CA PHE A 288 -11.94 0.30 -12.55
C PHE A 288 -10.43 0.50 -12.52
N ARG A 289 -9.96 1.71 -12.78
CA ARG A 289 -8.52 2.05 -12.90
C ARG A 289 -8.09 3.07 -11.84
N PRO A 290 -7.80 2.64 -10.61
CA PRO A 290 -7.21 3.51 -9.62
C PRO A 290 -5.74 3.81 -9.96
N GLU A 291 -5.23 4.94 -9.50
CA GLU A 291 -3.79 5.19 -9.52
C GLU A 291 -3.16 4.63 -8.25
N TYR A 292 -2.34 3.60 -8.38
CA TYR A 292 -1.59 3.02 -7.27
C TYR A 292 -0.32 3.82 -6.98
N LEU A 293 -0.06 4.06 -5.69
CA LEU A 293 1.12 4.80 -5.21
C LEU A 293 1.94 3.91 -4.26
N PRO A 294 3.02 3.27 -4.76
CA PRO A 294 3.97 2.59 -3.90
C PRO A 294 4.59 3.54 -2.89
N GLY A 295 4.81 3.07 -1.65
CA GLY A 295 5.38 3.91 -0.60
C GLY A 295 4.51 5.09 -0.18
N GLY A 296 3.20 5.07 -0.45
CA GLY A 296 2.28 6.16 -0.13
C GLY A 296 2.06 6.41 1.35
N THR A 297 2.44 5.47 2.22
CA THR A 297 2.50 5.65 3.68
C THR A 297 3.93 5.66 4.19
N VAL A 298 4.14 6.16 5.40
CA VAL A 298 5.46 6.16 6.08
C VAL A 298 6.07 4.76 6.17
N SER A 299 5.25 3.74 6.42
CA SER A 299 5.70 2.33 6.47
C SER A 299 5.98 1.71 5.10
N GLY A 300 5.76 2.41 4.00
CA GLY A 300 5.95 1.90 2.65
C GLY A 300 4.76 1.13 2.08
N ARG A 301 3.65 1.03 2.83
CA ARG A 301 2.40 0.48 2.29
C ARG A 301 1.89 1.34 1.16
N TRP A 302 1.26 0.70 0.19
CA TRP A 302 0.67 1.38 -0.94
C TRP A 302 -0.58 2.16 -0.54
N THR A 303 -0.79 3.26 -1.24
CA THR A 303 -2.06 4.00 -1.25
C THR A 303 -2.60 4.08 -2.66
N THR A 304 -3.79 4.64 -2.82
CA THR A 304 -4.35 4.93 -4.14
C THR A 304 -4.87 6.35 -4.20
N ASN A 305 -4.63 7.01 -5.32
CA ASN A 305 -5.33 8.24 -5.67
C ASN A 305 -6.61 7.87 -6.41
N GLY A 306 -7.72 8.47 -5.96
CA GLY A 306 -9.03 8.30 -6.58
C GLY A 306 -9.70 6.95 -6.34
N GLY A 307 -11.01 6.95 -6.35
CA GLY A 307 -11.88 5.78 -6.32
C GLY A 307 -11.84 4.88 -5.10
N GLY A 308 -10.93 5.10 -4.14
CA GLY A 308 -10.89 4.33 -2.88
C GLY A 308 -10.68 2.83 -3.06
N ALA A 309 -9.84 2.39 -4.01
CA ALA A 309 -9.65 0.97 -4.36
C ALA A 309 -9.31 0.08 -3.15
N LEU A 310 -8.52 0.60 -2.21
CA LEU A 310 -8.13 -0.15 -1.01
C LEU A 310 -9.24 -0.22 0.06
N GLN A 311 -10.44 0.27 -0.22
CA GLN A 311 -11.57 0.28 0.71
C GLN A 311 -12.86 -0.26 0.09
N ILE A 312 -12.76 -1.10 -0.95
CA ILE A 312 -13.93 -1.69 -1.60
C ILE A 312 -14.73 -2.55 -0.61
N PRO A 313 -15.99 -2.19 -0.31
CA PRO A 313 -16.82 -2.96 0.62
C PRO A 313 -17.07 -4.39 0.13
N LYS A 314 -17.12 -5.35 1.04
CA LYS A 314 -17.34 -6.77 0.69
C LYS A 314 -18.57 -6.98 -0.20
N VAL A 315 -19.66 -6.25 0.05
CA VAL A 315 -20.90 -6.35 -0.74
C VAL A 315 -20.70 -5.98 -2.21
N ILE A 316 -19.82 -5.01 -2.50
CA ILE A 316 -19.53 -4.55 -3.86
C ILE A 316 -18.53 -5.48 -4.59
N ARG A 317 -17.77 -6.31 -3.86
CA ARG A 317 -16.84 -7.28 -4.47
C ARG A 317 -17.52 -8.23 -5.46
N ARG A 318 -18.84 -8.42 -5.36
CA ARG A 318 -19.64 -9.20 -6.33
C ARG A 318 -19.66 -8.60 -7.74
N ALA A 319 -19.38 -7.31 -7.88
CA ALA A 319 -19.26 -6.64 -9.17
C ALA A 319 -17.87 -6.84 -9.81
N ILE A 320 -16.88 -7.32 -9.06
CA ILE A 320 -15.54 -7.63 -9.58
C ILE A 320 -15.57 -9.06 -10.10
N ARG A 321 -15.63 -9.19 -11.42
CA ARG A 321 -15.71 -10.48 -12.11
C ARG A 321 -14.70 -10.55 -13.23
N ALA A 322 -14.11 -11.73 -13.36
CA ALA A 322 -13.22 -12.04 -14.48
C ALA A 322 -13.95 -11.91 -15.83
N ASP A 323 -13.21 -11.60 -16.86
CA ASP A 323 -13.72 -11.61 -18.24
C ASP A 323 -14.14 -13.04 -18.66
N PRO A 324 -15.00 -13.19 -19.67
CA PRO A 324 -15.36 -14.51 -20.18
C PRO A 324 -14.11 -15.31 -20.60
N GLY A 325 -13.98 -16.53 -20.08
CA GLY A 325 -12.80 -17.40 -20.30
C GLY A 325 -11.59 -17.08 -19.44
N TRP A 326 -11.74 -16.17 -18.46
CA TRP A 326 -10.69 -15.77 -17.52
C TRP A 326 -11.07 -16.09 -16.07
N SER A 327 -10.08 -16.07 -15.18
CA SER A 327 -10.22 -16.25 -13.74
C SER A 327 -9.54 -15.13 -12.98
N LEU A 328 -9.93 -14.95 -11.72
CA LEU A 328 -9.22 -14.19 -10.71
C LEU A 328 -8.48 -15.19 -9.80
N VAL A 329 -7.16 -15.10 -9.77
CA VAL A 329 -6.34 -15.76 -8.76
C VAL A 329 -6.18 -14.77 -7.62
N VAL A 330 -6.88 -15.03 -6.50
CA VAL A 330 -6.86 -14.18 -5.30
C VAL A 330 -5.99 -14.86 -4.27
N ALA A 331 -4.95 -14.20 -3.82
CA ALA A 331 -4.00 -14.74 -2.87
C ALA A 331 -3.75 -13.76 -1.72
N ASP A 332 -3.91 -14.21 -0.49
CA ASP A 332 -3.72 -13.46 0.76
C ASP A 332 -2.60 -14.10 1.56
N ALA A 333 -1.61 -13.32 2.00
CA ALA A 333 -0.47 -13.85 2.74
C ALA A 333 -0.86 -14.18 4.18
N ASP A 334 -0.75 -15.46 4.55
CA ASP A 334 -1.17 -15.96 5.84
C ASP A 334 -0.28 -15.46 6.98
N GLN A 335 -0.90 -14.66 7.88
CA GLN A 335 -0.26 -14.21 9.13
C GLN A 335 1.08 -13.49 8.86
N LEU A 336 1.09 -12.59 7.88
CA LEU A 336 2.31 -11.95 7.38
C LEU A 336 3.12 -11.26 8.50
N GLU A 337 2.51 -10.38 9.30
CA GLU A 337 3.23 -9.60 10.30
C GLU A 337 3.95 -10.46 11.36
N PRO A 338 3.36 -11.53 11.96
CA PRO A 338 4.09 -12.45 12.82
C PRO A 338 5.27 -13.16 12.16
N ARG A 339 5.14 -13.55 10.90
CA ARG A 339 6.21 -14.20 10.14
C ARG A 339 7.34 -13.25 9.82
N ILE A 340 7.01 -12.02 9.48
CA ILE A 340 8.00 -10.92 9.35
C ILE A 340 8.71 -10.69 10.67
N LEU A 341 7.98 -10.61 11.80
CA LEU A 341 8.60 -10.44 13.11
C LEU A 341 9.56 -11.60 13.42
N ALA A 342 9.18 -12.85 13.12
CA ALA A 342 10.07 -13.99 13.26
C ALA A 342 11.36 -13.82 12.43
N ALA A 343 11.22 -13.38 11.18
CA ALA A 343 12.33 -13.21 10.26
C ALA A 343 13.31 -12.09 10.68
N VAL A 344 12.79 -10.92 11.09
CA VAL A 344 13.63 -9.76 11.43
C VAL A 344 14.24 -9.85 12.82
N SER A 345 13.51 -10.42 13.80
CA SER A 345 14.00 -10.58 15.16
C SER A 345 14.94 -11.77 15.32
N ARG A 346 14.84 -12.76 14.42
CA ARG A 346 15.54 -14.05 14.50
C ARG A 346 15.31 -14.80 15.80
N ASP A 347 14.16 -14.58 16.44
CA ASP A 347 13.80 -15.31 17.67
C ASP A 347 13.70 -16.81 17.39
N PRO A 348 14.50 -17.65 18.06
CA PRO A 348 14.56 -19.08 17.73
C PRO A 348 13.21 -19.81 17.88
N GLY A 349 12.44 -19.45 18.91
CA GLY A 349 11.13 -20.04 19.15
C GLY A 349 10.10 -19.64 18.12
N LEU A 350 10.08 -18.35 17.74
CA LEU A 350 9.15 -17.82 16.75
C LEU A 350 9.51 -18.26 15.33
N VAL A 351 10.82 -18.32 15.01
CA VAL A 351 11.34 -18.86 13.73
C VAL A 351 10.96 -20.33 13.58
N GLN A 352 11.14 -21.13 14.63
CA GLN A 352 10.75 -22.54 14.62
C GLN A 352 9.25 -22.72 14.39
N ALA A 353 8.41 -21.92 15.06
CA ALA A 353 6.97 -21.93 14.86
C ALA A 353 6.60 -21.52 13.42
N ALA A 354 7.14 -20.41 12.93
CA ALA A 354 6.86 -19.88 11.59
C ALA A 354 7.41 -20.76 10.45
N GLY A 355 8.35 -21.66 10.73
CA GLY A 355 8.90 -22.61 9.76
C GLY A 355 8.12 -23.91 9.62
N ARG A 356 7.39 -24.32 10.66
CA ARG A 356 6.79 -25.67 10.75
C ARG A 356 5.30 -25.72 10.47
N VAL A 357 4.55 -24.66 10.78
CA VAL A 357 3.10 -24.68 10.81
C VAL A 357 2.48 -23.69 9.84
N ASP A 358 1.38 -24.12 9.24
CA ASP A 358 0.59 -23.27 8.38
C ASP A 358 -0.20 -22.24 9.22
N ASP A 359 -0.71 -22.60 10.40
CA ASP A 359 -1.37 -21.67 11.33
C ASP A 359 -0.54 -21.41 12.60
N LEU A 360 0.24 -20.30 12.55
CA LEU A 360 1.06 -19.83 13.66
C LEU A 360 0.23 -19.49 14.92
N TYR A 361 -0.98 -18.95 14.75
CA TYR A 361 -1.84 -18.62 15.88
C TYR A 361 -2.40 -19.87 16.56
N ALA A 362 -2.69 -20.92 15.80
CA ALA A 362 -3.13 -22.20 16.37
C ALA A 362 -2.00 -22.87 17.16
N ASP A 363 -0.76 -22.85 16.64
CA ASP A 363 0.40 -23.36 17.38
C ASP A 363 0.66 -22.57 18.67
N LEU A 364 0.58 -21.24 18.60
CA LEU A 364 0.66 -20.37 19.77
C LEU A 364 -0.42 -20.68 20.80
N ALA A 365 -1.66 -20.86 20.34
CA ALA A 365 -2.82 -21.18 21.18
C ALA A 365 -2.63 -22.50 21.94
N ALA A 366 -2.23 -23.55 21.22
CA ALA A 366 -2.00 -24.89 21.81
C ALA A 366 -0.92 -24.87 22.89
N ARG A 367 0.08 -24.01 22.71
CA ARG A 367 1.26 -23.99 23.60
C ARG A 367 1.18 -23.00 24.76
N GLY A 368 0.27 -22.01 24.73
CA GLY A 368 0.30 -20.94 25.73
C GLY A 368 -1.01 -20.24 26.05
N PHE A 369 -2.10 -20.57 25.32
CA PHE A 369 -3.39 -19.91 25.46
C PHE A 369 -4.56 -20.89 25.58
N GLY A 370 -4.30 -22.08 26.14
CA GLY A 370 -5.34 -23.10 26.38
C GLY A 370 -6.09 -23.55 25.10
N GLY A 371 -5.49 -23.39 23.91
CA GLY A 371 -6.11 -23.72 22.65
C GLY A 371 -6.92 -22.55 22.03
N ASP A 372 -7.02 -21.41 22.69
CA ASP A 372 -7.77 -20.26 22.16
C ASP A 372 -6.95 -19.47 21.12
N ARG A 373 -7.24 -19.75 19.84
CA ARG A 373 -6.61 -19.09 18.69
C ARG A 373 -6.87 -17.57 18.63
N ALA A 374 -8.05 -17.13 19.05
CA ALA A 374 -8.40 -15.72 19.04
C ALA A 374 -7.59 -14.94 20.09
N GLN A 375 -7.43 -15.50 21.27
CA GLN A 375 -6.56 -14.93 22.29
C GLN A 375 -5.10 -14.91 21.86
N ALA A 376 -4.57 -15.98 21.27
CA ALA A 376 -3.20 -16.04 20.76
C ALA A 376 -2.96 -14.96 19.70
N LYS A 377 -3.91 -14.75 18.78
CA LYS A 377 -3.87 -13.67 17.78
C LYS A 377 -3.84 -12.29 18.43
N LEU A 378 -4.77 -12.04 19.35
CA LEU A 378 -4.84 -10.74 20.06
C LEU A 378 -3.57 -10.46 20.86
N ALA A 379 -3.03 -11.47 21.54
CA ALA A 379 -1.80 -11.35 22.32
C ALA A 379 -0.61 -10.98 21.43
N LEU A 380 -0.39 -11.71 20.33
CA LEU A 380 0.76 -11.46 19.45
C LEU A 380 0.64 -10.12 18.72
N LEU A 381 -0.54 -9.81 18.20
CA LEU A 381 -0.78 -8.49 17.60
C LEU A 381 -0.69 -7.38 18.65
N GLY A 382 -1.20 -7.59 19.85
CA GLY A 382 -1.06 -6.66 20.97
C GLY A 382 0.42 -6.39 21.33
N ALA A 383 1.26 -7.41 21.27
CA ALA A 383 2.70 -7.25 21.45
C ALA A 383 3.34 -6.41 20.35
N VAL A 384 2.96 -6.62 19.10
CA VAL A 384 3.44 -5.84 17.96
C VAL A 384 2.93 -4.40 18.02
N TYR A 385 1.63 -4.19 18.30
CA TYR A 385 0.98 -2.87 18.30
C TYR A 385 1.11 -2.08 19.61
N GLY A 386 1.70 -2.69 20.66
CA GLY A 386 1.91 -2.01 21.93
C GLY A 386 0.63 -1.73 22.71
N GLN A 387 -0.35 -2.66 22.68
CA GLN A 387 -1.54 -2.56 23.52
C GLN A 387 -1.16 -2.78 24.98
N THR A 388 -1.51 -1.83 25.85
CA THR A 388 -1.09 -1.78 27.27
C THR A 388 -2.27 -1.84 28.24
N SER A 389 -3.47 -2.26 27.83
CA SER A 389 -4.67 -2.27 28.66
C SER A 389 -5.28 -3.65 28.85
N GLY A 390 -5.76 -3.95 30.06
CA GLY A 390 -6.46 -5.18 30.41
C GLY A 390 -5.60 -6.44 30.35
N ASP A 391 -6.18 -7.55 29.90
CA ASP A 391 -5.54 -8.87 29.81
C ASP A 391 -4.32 -8.92 28.88
N ALA A 392 -4.15 -7.88 28.03
CA ALA A 392 -3.02 -7.74 27.12
C ALA A 392 -1.66 -7.73 27.85
N LEU A 393 -1.57 -7.19 29.07
CA LEU A 393 -0.34 -7.19 29.86
C LEU A 393 0.09 -8.59 30.30
N THR A 394 -0.86 -9.40 30.73
CA THR A 394 -0.60 -10.80 31.13
C THR A 394 -0.13 -11.63 29.95
N HIS A 395 -0.79 -11.44 28.79
CA HIS A 395 -0.42 -12.11 27.55
C HIS A 395 0.96 -11.66 27.04
N LEU A 396 1.28 -10.37 27.14
CA LEU A 396 2.60 -9.82 26.77
C LEU A 396 3.72 -10.43 27.65
N ALA A 397 3.49 -10.59 28.95
CA ALA A 397 4.45 -11.23 29.84
C ALA A 397 4.72 -12.71 29.45
N GLY A 398 3.69 -13.44 29.03
CA GLY A 398 3.81 -14.79 28.48
C GLY A 398 4.63 -14.84 27.20
N LEU A 399 4.36 -13.93 26.25
CA LEU A 399 5.10 -13.82 24.99
C LEU A 399 6.56 -13.42 25.22
N ARG A 400 6.83 -12.48 26.16
CA ARG A 400 8.19 -12.04 26.50
C ARG A 400 9.05 -13.17 27.03
N ARG A 401 8.48 -14.10 27.82
CA ARG A 401 9.21 -15.30 28.28
C ARG A 401 9.46 -16.30 27.15
N ARG A 402 8.54 -16.40 26.21
CA ARG A 402 8.58 -17.41 25.15
C ARG A 402 9.35 -16.97 23.91
N TYR A 403 9.21 -15.71 23.54
CA TYR A 403 9.83 -15.10 22.36
C TYR A 403 10.60 -13.83 22.75
N PRO A 404 11.64 -13.97 23.58
CA PRO A 404 12.32 -12.82 24.18
C PRO A 404 12.97 -11.91 23.14
N ALA A 405 13.56 -12.48 22.06
CA ALA A 405 14.20 -11.70 21.03
C ALA A 405 13.18 -10.95 20.15
N ALA A 406 12.02 -11.57 19.87
CA ALA A 406 10.96 -10.93 19.10
C ALA A 406 10.36 -9.73 19.87
N VAL A 407 10.09 -9.90 21.16
CA VAL A 407 9.57 -8.79 21.98
C VAL A 407 10.64 -7.70 22.19
N ALA A 408 11.90 -8.08 22.42
CA ALA A 408 12.99 -7.13 22.55
C ALA A 408 13.19 -6.28 21.28
N TYR A 409 13.04 -6.87 20.10
CA TYR A 409 13.16 -6.17 18.81
C TYR A 409 12.15 -5.03 18.69
N VAL A 410 10.88 -5.28 18.98
CA VAL A 410 9.84 -4.24 18.89
C VAL A 410 9.89 -3.28 20.09
N ASP A 411 10.31 -3.73 21.28
CA ASP A 411 10.54 -2.86 22.46
C ASP A 411 11.68 -1.86 22.23
N GLU A 412 12.76 -2.29 21.56
CA GLU A 412 13.87 -1.38 21.19
C GLU A 412 13.44 -0.35 20.16
N ALA A 413 12.65 -0.74 19.16
CA ALA A 413 12.08 0.19 18.20
C ALA A 413 11.15 1.22 18.88
N ALA A 414 10.37 0.79 19.87
CA ALA A 414 9.52 1.67 20.67
C ALA A 414 10.36 2.66 21.47
N ARG A 415 11.37 2.19 22.21
CA ARG A 415 12.27 3.02 23.01
C ARG A 415 13.01 4.04 22.13
N ALA A 416 13.56 3.58 21.00
CA ALA A 416 14.20 4.47 20.04
C ALA A 416 13.27 5.59 19.54
N GLY A 417 11.98 5.24 19.27
CA GLY A 417 10.97 6.22 18.92
C GLY A 417 10.65 7.19 20.04
N GLU A 418 10.48 6.74 21.28
CA GLU A 418 10.24 7.57 22.46
C GLU A 418 11.38 8.57 22.72
N GLU A 419 12.62 8.13 22.47
CA GLU A 419 13.82 8.94 22.59
C GLU A 419 14.08 9.86 21.38
N GLY A 420 13.21 9.84 20.36
CA GLY A 420 13.38 10.66 19.15
C GLY A 420 14.48 10.17 18.20
N ARG A 421 15.06 8.99 18.44
CA ARG A 421 16.05 8.37 17.55
C ARG A 421 15.42 7.90 16.25
N LEU A 422 16.23 7.83 15.18
CA LEU A 422 15.80 7.27 13.90
C LEU A 422 15.55 5.76 14.03
N VAL A 423 14.40 5.31 13.51
CA VAL A 423 14.02 3.89 13.48
C VAL A 423 13.93 3.46 12.03
N ARG A 424 14.50 2.29 11.72
CA ARG A 424 14.55 1.75 10.36
C ARG A 424 13.94 0.37 10.27
N THR A 425 13.32 0.08 9.14
CA THR A 425 12.90 -1.27 8.76
C THR A 425 14.13 -2.15 8.48
N TRP A 426 13.89 -3.42 8.18
CA TRP A 426 14.96 -4.38 7.90
C TRP A 426 15.80 -4.00 6.68
N LEU A 427 15.21 -3.52 5.60
CA LEU A 427 15.96 -3.10 4.40
C LEU A 427 16.47 -1.65 4.48
N GLY A 428 15.98 -0.85 5.41
CA GLY A 428 16.52 0.49 5.67
C GLY A 428 15.55 1.66 5.45
N ARG A 429 14.27 1.44 5.14
CA ARG A 429 13.26 2.52 5.13
C ARG A 429 13.22 3.17 6.50
N THR A 430 13.27 4.48 6.56
CA THR A 430 13.39 5.23 7.81
C THR A 430 12.07 5.88 8.21
N CYS A 431 11.73 5.75 9.49
CA CYS A 431 10.63 6.47 10.11
C CYS A 431 11.04 7.93 10.35
N PRO A 432 10.30 8.93 9.81
CA PRO A 432 10.63 10.33 10.00
C PRO A 432 10.52 10.75 11.48
N PRO A 433 11.23 11.78 11.93
CA PRO A 433 11.02 12.39 13.24
C PRO A 433 9.64 13.06 13.34
N VAL A 434 9.21 13.36 14.56
CA VAL A 434 7.82 13.81 14.90
C VAL A 434 7.38 15.10 14.21
N SER A 435 8.31 15.91 13.70
CA SER A 435 8.03 17.28 13.19
C SER A 435 7.41 17.33 11.78
N VAL A 436 7.21 16.18 11.10
CA VAL A 436 6.62 16.16 9.77
C VAL A 436 5.18 15.67 9.88
N ALA A 437 4.23 16.59 9.78
CA ALA A 437 2.81 16.27 9.69
C ALA A 437 2.56 15.40 8.45
N THR A 438 2.30 14.13 8.65
CA THR A 438 1.79 13.24 7.61
C THR A 438 0.27 13.27 7.65
N PRO A 439 -0.44 13.31 6.49
CA PRO A 439 -1.90 13.38 6.46
C PRO A 439 -2.61 12.09 6.90
N ASP A 440 -1.89 11.12 7.44
CA ASP A 440 -2.47 9.86 7.88
C ASP A 440 -3.13 10.01 9.26
N ARG A 441 -4.43 9.79 9.31
CA ARG A 441 -5.44 10.16 10.32
C ARG A 441 -5.30 9.51 11.70
N GLN A 442 -4.12 9.21 12.18
CA GLN A 442 -3.89 8.67 13.54
C GLN A 442 -3.08 9.60 14.45
N GLU A 443 -2.83 10.84 14.04
CA GLU A 443 -2.18 11.83 14.91
C GLU A 443 -3.14 12.43 15.94
N PRO A 444 -2.68 12.66 17.18
CA PRO A 444 -3.42 13.45 18.15
C PRO A 444 -3.58 14.90 17.65
N PRO A 445 -4.66 15.62 18.04
CA PRO A 445 -4.96 16.95 17.52
C PRO A 445 -3.80 17.92 17.75
N VAL A 446 -3.50 18.70 16.70
CA VAL A 446 -2.52 19.80 16.70
C VAL A 446 -2.91 20.77 17.82
N GLY A 447 -2.03 20.92 18.82
CA GLY A 447 -2.26 21.83 19.97
C GLY A 447 -1.89 21.23 21.32
N SER A 448 -1.53 19.94 21.41
CA SER A 448 -1.00 19.37 22.64
C SER A 448 0.51 19.63 22.72
N ASP A 449 0.94 20.25 23.80
CA ASP A 449 2.30 20.56 24.19
C ASP A 449 3.24 19.36 23.94
N TYR A 450 4.16 19.47 22.97
CA TYR A 450 5.09 18.39 22.53
C TYR A 450 6.14 17.99 23.59
N GLY A 451 5.99 18.43 24.83
CA GLY A 451 6.82 18.08 25.97
C GLY A 451 6.21 16.99 26.87
N THR A 452 5.03 16.45 26.57
CA THR A 452 4.37 15.50 27.47
C THR A 452 4.77 14.05 27.13
N GLY A 453 4.98 13.21 28.14
CA GLY A 453 5.24 11.78 27.99
C GLY A 453 4.17 10.99 27.20
N ALA A 454 3.05 11.62 26.86
CA ALA A 454 2.00 11.05 26.01
C ALA A 454 2.40 11.04 24.53
N ALA A 455 3.00 12.11 24.01
CA ALA A 455 3.47 12.18 22.63
C ALA A 455 4.64 11.21 22.39
N ALA A 456 5.60 11.14 23.33
CA ALA A 456 6.69 10.17 23.28
C ALA A 456 6.16 8.73 23.23
N ARG A 457 5.22 8.38 24.12
CA ARG A 457 4.58 7.05 24.12
C ARG A 457 3.80 6.77 22.83
N ALA A 458 3.13 7.77 22.24
CA ALA A 458 2.43 7.59 20.96
C ALA A 458 3.42 7.28 19.84
N ARG A 459 4.55 8.00 19.80
CA ARG A 459 5.63 7.72 18.86
C ARG A 459 6.25 6.34 19.08
N GLY A 460 6.50 5.92 20.32
CA GLY A 460 7.00 4.59 20.62
C GLY A 460 6.06 3.49 20.11
N ARG A 461 4.74 3.66 20.26
CA ARG A 461 3.77 2.72 19.67
C ARG A 461 3.83 2.72 18.13
N PHE A 462 3.99 3.89 17.52
CA PHE A 462 4.11 4.00 16.06
C PHE A 462 5.36 3.29 15.55
N THR A 463 6.54 3.56 16.13
CA THR A 463 7.82 2.98 15.69
C THR A 463 7.91 1.48 15.98
N ARG A 464 7.29 1.02 17.06
CA ARG A 464 7.11 -0.41 17.37
C ARG A 464 6.43 -1.17 16.23
N ASN A 465 5.37 -0.60 15.72
CA ASN A 465 4.61 -1.16 14.61
C ASN A 465 5.33 -0.99 13.26
N PHE A 466 5.96 0.17 13.07
CA PHE A 466 6.65 0.55 11.84
C PHE A 466 7.71 -0.47 11.41
N VAL A 467 8.53 -0.99 12.33
CA VAL A 467 9.62 -1.92 11.96
C VAL A 467 9.10 -3.25 11.42
N VAL A 468 7.91 -3.68 11.83
CA VAL A 468 7.27 -4.91 11.36
C VAL A 468 6.47 -4.63 10.09
N GLN A 469 5.58 -3.64 10.12
CA GLN A 469 4.74 -3.29 8.96
C GLN A 469 5.55 -2.84 7.75
N GLY A 470 6.60 -2.04 7.99
CA GLY A 470 7.46 -1.58 6.90
C GLY A 470 8.27 -2.73 6.29
N SER A 471 8.82 -3.62 7.11
CA SER A 471 9.51 -4.82 6.59
C SER A 471 8.55 -5.77 5.86
N ALA A 472 7.27 -5.81 6.26
CA ALA A 472 6.23 -6.54 5.53
C ALA A 472 5.94 -5.90 4.16
N ALA A 473 5.85 -4.57 4.11
CA ALA A 473 5.67 -3.85 2.85
C ALA A 473 6.86 -4.04 1.89
N GLU A 474 8.09 -4.05 2.41
CA GLU A 474 9.31 -4.33 1.64
C GLU A 474 9.31 -5.75 1.06
N TRP A 475 8.91 -6.74 1.87
CA TRP A 475 8.76 -8.13 1.41
C TRP A 475 7.68 -8.24 0.32
N ALA A 476 6.54 -7.58 0.50
CA ALA A 476 5.46 -7.59 -0.48
C ALA A 476 5.87 -6.96 -1.82
N LEU A 477 6.67 -5.89 -1.81
CA LEU A 477 7.27 -5.33 -3.05
C LEU A 477 8.12 -6.36 -3.79
N LEU A 478 8.92 -7.15 -3.06
CA LEU A 478 9.75 -8.21 -3.66
C LEU A 478 8.89 -9.35 -4.23
N VAL A 479 7.77 -9.71 -3.57
CA VAL A 479 6.80 -10.67 -4.11
C VAL A 479 6.20 -10.17 -5.41
N LEU A 480 5.71 -8.93 -5.44
CA LEU A 480 5.11 -8.33 -6.64
C LEU A 480 6.12 -8.25 -7.80
N ALA A 481 7.36 -7.84 -7.50
CA ALA A 481 8.44 -7.78 -8.48
C ALA A 481 8.76 -9.17 -9.04
N GLY A 482 8.88 -10.18 -8.18
CA GLY A 482 9.16 -11.56 -8.57
C GLY A 482 8.02 -12.17 -9.40
N LEU A 483 6.78 -11.97 -8.98
CA LEU A 483 5.59 -12.45 -9.69
C LEU A 483 5.46 -11.81 -11.08
N ARG A 484 5.57 -10.47 -11.16
CA ARG A 484 5.59 -9.75 -12.44
C ARG A 484 6.65 -10.30 -13.39
N HIS A 485 7.87 -10.50 -12.90
CA HIS A 485 8.96 -11.04 -13.68
C HIS A 485 8.68 -12.46 -14.16
N ALA A 486 8.17 -13.34 -13.30
CA ALA A 486 7.81 -14.71 -13.64
C ALA A 486 6.74 -14.78 -14.73
N ILE A 487 5.67 -13.98 -14.61
CA ILE A 487 4.60 -13.87 -15.61
C ILE A 487 5.17 -13.44 -16.96
N THR A 488 5.98 -12.39 -16.97
CA THR A 488 6.58 -11.85 -18.21
C THR A 488 7.51 -12.86 -18.88
N ARG A 489 8.38 -13.54 -18.12
CA ARG A 489 9.31 -14.55 -18.67
C ARG A 489 8.63 -15.80 -19.19
N ALA A 490 7.52 -16.17 -18.60
CA ALA A 490 6.72 -17.31 -19.07
C ALA A 490 5.83 -16.96 -20.29
N GLY A 491 5.80 -15.69 -20.72
CA GLY A 491 4.98 -15.25 -21.85
C GLY A 491 3.46 -15.38 -21.58
N LEU A 492 3.04 -15.34 -20.31
CA LEU A 492 1.64 -15.46 -19.93
C LEU A 492 0.88 -14.15 -20.17
N ARG A 493 -0.42 -14.27 -20.41
CA ARG A 493 -1.31 -13.13 -20.59
C ARG A 493 -1.88 -12.59 -19.27
N ALA A 494 -1.52 -13.21 -18.17
CA ALA A 494 -1.93 -12.83 -16.82
C ALA A 494 -1.51 -11.40 -16.46
N GLU A 495 -2.39 -10.69 -15.76
CA GLU A 495 -2.22 -9.29 -15.36
C GLU A 495 -2.44 -9.15 -13.85
N LEU A 496 -1.48 -8.50 -13.13
CA LEU A 496 -1.77 -8.03 -11.79
C LEU A 496 -2.77 -6.89 -11.89
N VAL A 497 -3.88 -6.97 -11.17
CA VAL A 497 -4.96 -5.98 -11.24
C VAL A 497 -5.28 -5.32 -9.89
N PHE A 498 -4.90 -5.96 -8.78
CA PHE A 498 -5.15 -5.44 -7.45
C PHE A 498 -4.06 -5.86 -6.48
N PHE A 499 -3.70 -4.95 -5.58
CA PHE A 499 -2.83 -5.23 -4.43
C PHE A 499 -3.26 -4.39 -3.23
N GLN A 500 -3.45 -5.03 -2.08
CA GLN A 500 -3.78 -4.35 -0.82
C GLN A 500 -3.09 -5.06 0.35
N HIS A 501 -2.07 -4.43 0.92
CA HIS A 501 -1.31 -4.90 2.09
C HIS A 501 -0.63 -6.24 1.88
N ASP A 502 -1.37 -7.32 1.95
CA ASP A 502 -0.98 -8.72 1.88
C ASP A 502 -1.79 -9.53 0.85
N GLU A 503 -2.83 -8.94 0.27
CA GLU A 503 -3.67 -9.56 -0.76
C GLU A 503 -3.27 -9.08 -2.16
N VAL A 504 -3.09 -10.03 -3.09
CA VAL A 504 -2.87 -9.78 -4.51
C VAL A 504 -3.95 -10.46 -5.34
N ILE A 505 -4.43 -9.78 -6.41
CA ILE A 505 -5.33 -10.38 -7.39
C ILE A 505 -4.66 -10.34 -8.77
N VAL A 506 -4.59 -11.51 -9.39
CA VAL A 506 -4.14 -11.68 -10.77
C VAL A 506 -5.33 -12.10 -11.63
N HIS A 507 -5.58 -11.38 -12.70
CA HIS A 507 -6.57 -11.69 -13.72
C HIS A 507 -5.87 -12.43 -14.87
N CYS A 508 -6.30 -13.64 -15.18
CA CYS A 508 -5.63 -14.51 -16.16
C CYS A 508 -6.61 -15.42 -16.90
N PRO A 509 -6.26 -15.90 -18.10
CA PRO A 509 -7.00 -16.99 -18.77
C PRO A 509 -7.14 -18.21 -17.85
N HIS A 510 -8.29 -18.91 -17.90
CA HIS A 510 -8.54 -20.08 -17.03
C HIS A 510 -7.40 -21.10 -17.03
N GLY A 511 -6.80 -21.35 -18.20
CA GLY A 511 -5.70 -22.32 -18.34
C GLY A 511 -4.39 -21.91 -17.66
N GLU A 512 -4.22 -20.64 -17.30
CA GLU A 512 -3.01 -20.12 -16.64
C GLU A 512 -3.15 -20.07 -15.11
N ALA A 513 -4.36 -20.21 -14.55
CA ALA A 513 -4.64 -19.93 -13.15
C ALA A 513 -3.83 -20.80 -12.16
N ALA A 514 -3.68 -22.09 -12.42
CA ALA A 514 -2.88 -22.99 -11.57
C ALA A 514 -1.40 -22.60 -11.58
N GLN A 515 -0.86 -22.26 -12.74
CA GLN A 515 0.53 -21.80 -12.89
C GLN A 515 0.76 -20.47 -12.17
N ILE A 516 -0.20 -19.55 -12.20
CA ILE A 516 -0.13 -18.28 -11.47
C ILE A 516 -0.13 -18.52 -9.96
N ALA A 517 -0.97 -19.42 -9.44
CA ALA A 517 -0.96 -19.78 -8.02
C ALA A 517 0.42 -20.30 -7.56
N GLU A 518 1.04 -21.17 -8.35
CA GLU A 518 2.40 -21.66 -8.08
C GLU A 518 3.45 -20.53 -8.17
N MET A 519 3.34 -19.64 -9.15
CA MET A 519 4.24 -18.49 -9.29
C MET A 519 4.16 -17.55 -8.07
N ILE A 520 2.97 -17.34 -7.49
CA ILE A 520 2.80 -16.53 -6.27
C ILE A 520 3.56 -17.17 -5.10
N ALA A 521 3.39 -18.48 -4.88
CA ALA A 521 4.09 -19.20 -3.82
C ALA A 521 5.63 -19.12 -4.00
N ASN A 522 6.11 -19.35 -5.21
CA ASN A 522 7.54 -19.27 -5.55
C ASN A 522 8.11 -17.86 -5.39
N ALA A 523 7.33 -16.83 -5.73
CA ALA A 523 7.69 -15.43 -5.53
C ALA A 523 7.81 -15.09 -4.04
N ALA A 524 6.90 -15.59 -3.20
CA ALA A 524 6.93 -15.42 -1.75
C ALA A 524 8.18 -16.02 -1.11
N ASP A 525 8.51 -17.27 -1.46
CA ASP A 525 9.72 -17.95 -0.99
C ASP A 525 10.99 -17.24 -1.42
N THR A 526 11.02 -16.77 -2.67
CA THR A 526 12.16 -16.03 -3.20
C THR A 526 12.31 -14.68 -2.52
N ALA A 527 11.21 -13.95 -2.31
CA ALA A 527 11.21 -12.69 -1.58
C ALA A 527 11.70 -12.86 -0.13
N GLY A 528 11.28 -13.93 0.54
CA GLY A 528 11.77 -14.27 1.89
C GLY A 528 13.29 -14.47 1.93
N ARG A 529 13.83 -15.25 0.99
CA ARG A 529 15.29 -15.49 0.88
C ARG A 529 16.06 -14.22 0.55
N LEU A 530 15.55 -13.39 -0.37
CA LEU A 530 16.20 -12.14 -0.75
C LEU A 530 16.22 -11.12 0.40
N ALA A 531 15.09 -10.96 1.08
CA ALA A 531 14.97 -9.98 2.16
C ALA A 531 15.73 -10.40 3.42
N PHE A 532 15.55 -11.65 3.87
CA PHE A 532 15.97 -12.08 5.21
C PHE A 532 17.14 -13.08 5.22
N GLY A 533 17.59 -13.52 4.04
CA GLY A 533 18.63 -14.55 3.89
C GLY A 533 18.10 -15.97 4.19
N PRO A 534 18.99 -16.93 4.45
CA PRO A 534 18.63 -18.33 4.67
C PRO A 534 18.03 -18.54 6.05
N ILE A 535 16.79 -18.10 6.27
CA ILE A 535 16.05 -18.30 7.50
C ILE A 535 14.88 -19.26 7.26
N PRO A 536 14.62 -20.24 8.14
CA PRO A 536 13.55 -21.22 7.96
C PRO A 536 12.18 -20.66 8.37
N VAL A 537 11.81 -19.51 7.83
CA VAL A 537 10.47 -18.90 7.95
C VAL A 537 9.74 -19.06 6.63
N ARG A 538 8.55 -19.63 6.67
CA ARG A 538 7.68 -19.79 5.49
C ARG A 538 6.72 -18.60 5.40
N PHE A 539 6.40 -18.19 4.18
CA PHE A 539 5.44 -17.13 3.88
C PHE A 539 4.32 -17.68 2.97
N PRO A 540 3.42 -18.53 3.50
CA PRO A 540 2.37 -19.14 2.72
C PRO A 540 1.31 -18.12 2.30
N PHE A 541 0.64 -18.42 1.19
CA PHE A 541 -0.53 -17.71 0.71
C PHE A 541 -1.75 -18.62 0.72
N SER A 542 -2.86 -18.14 1.26
CA SER A 542 -4.18 -18.71 1.01
C SER A 542 -4.65 -18.26 -0.37
N THR A 543 -4.67 -19.18 -1.33
CA THR A 543 -4.98 -18.87 -2.73
C THR A 543 -6.31 -19.48 -3.15
N ALA A 544 -7.15 -18.67 -3.80
CA ALA A 544 -8.42 -19.09 -4.40
C ALA A 544 -8.46 -18.71 -5.89
N VAL A 545 -8.95 -19.62 -6.73
CA VAL A 545 -9.23 -19.37 -8.15
C VAL A 545 -10.74 -19.24 -8.31
N VAL A 546 -11.20 -18.06 -8.69
CA VAL A 546 -12.63 -17.72 -8.76
C VAL A 546 -12.95 -16.90 -10.01
N GLU A 547 -14.20 -16.88 -10.42
CA GLU A 547 -14.69 -15.94 -11.44
C GLU A 547 -15.17 -14.62 -10.83
N CYS A 548 -15.54 -14.63 -9.55
CA CYS A 548 -16.03 -13.47 -8.83
C CYS A 548 -15.28 -13.27 -7.52
N TYR A 549 -14.73 -12.08 -7.31
CA TYR A 549 -14.02 -11.76 -6.07
C TYR A 549 -14.92 -11.85 -4.82
N GLY A 550 -16.23 -11.64 -4.99
CA GLY A 550 -17.20 -11.78 -3.90
C GLY A 550 -17.36 -13.20 -3.35
N ASP A 551 -16.90 -14.23 -4.10
CA ASP A 551 -17.03 -15.64 -3.71
C ASP A 551 -15.87 -16.11 -2.81
N VAL A 552 -14.82 -15.34 -2.69
CA VAL A 552 -13.68 -15.65 -1.81
C VAL A 552 -14.11 -15.69 -0.34
N GLY A 553 -13.86 -16.83 0.33
CA GLY A 553 -14.20 -17.05 1.74
C GLY A 553 -15.67 -17.37 2.03
N GLN A 554 -16.53 -17.50 1.01
CA GLN A 554 -17.86 -18.07 1.15
C GLN A 554 -17.75 -19.57 0.83
N GLY A 555 -17.65 -20.41 1.86
CA GLY A 555 -17.42 -21.85 1.78
C GLY A 555 -18.18 -22.52 0.61
N SER A 556 -17.49 -22.72 -0.47
CA SER A 556 -17.95 -23.40 -1.68
C SER A 556 -16.75 -23.98 -2.42
N SER A 557 -16.91 -25.13 -2.91
CA SER A 557 -16.29 -25.93 -3.97
C SER A 557 -15.31 -25.27 -4.97
N GLY A 558 -14.61 -24.22 -4.59
CA GLY A 558 -13.41 -23.76 -5.27
C GLY A 558 -12.25 -24.58 -4.71
N ALA A 559 -11.55 -25.33 -5.52
CA ALA A 559 -10.40 -26.11 -5.11
C ALA A 559 -9.38 -25.18 -4.44
N LEU A 560 -9.24 -25.31 -3.11
CA LEU A 560 -8.07 -24.80 -2.41
C LEU A 560 -6.88 -25.60 -2.95
N ILE A 561 -6.03 -24.95 -3.73
CA ILE A 561 -4.77 -25.52 -4.15
C ILE A 561 -3.80 -25.22 -3.01
N SER A 562 -3.55 -26.25 -2.17
CA SER A 562 -2.56 -26.22 -1.08
C SER A 562 -1.14 -26.36 -1.60
#